data_5ee58a68b1fda4ec8fefd4eb436b3b1c
#
_entry.id   5ee58a68b1fda4ec8fefd4eb436b3b1c
#
_cell.length_a   1.000
_cell.length_b   1.000
_cell.length_c   1.000
_cell.angle_alpha   90.00
_cell.angle_beta   90.00
_cell.angle_gamma   90.00
#
_symmetry.space_group_name_H-M   'P 1'
#
loop_
_entity.id
_entity.type
_entity.pdbx_description
1 polymer ?
#
loop_
_entity_poly.entity_id
_entity_poly.type
_entity_poly.pdbx_seq_one_letter_code
_entity_poly.pdbx_strand_id
1 'polypeptide(L)'
;MKHKLLAMSVLAAISTQAQAFQFDTSDDWEIRWDNTVKANIMSRVEKQRRDVYEGGRGNSTTAAGLADDATLSVDRSNLGIISTRLDVLSEFDVIWKNDFGFRISGSAWYDHAYKDSDHPSDRLDTWATPSVKPGEYGDAAEDLHYFGGEILDAFVFGNWFIGDTSLGVRAGRHTIYWGNSLLATGAIAGVGGAMAPVDFMKALSVPGSEAKELFRPTAKLSTVFQVTDNLTLNAYYSFEHERYRLPETGTYFSPAEGLTEDTEFATFIGGQPFRV
;
A
#
# COMPACT_ATOMS: atom_id res chain seq x y z
N MET A 1 19.56 19.47 -31.93
CA MET A 1 19.78 19.06 -30.51
C MET A 1 18.42 18.90 -29.88
N LYS A 2 18.00 17.65 -29.68
CA LYS A 2 16.69 17.34 -29.10
C LYS A 2 16.83 17.38 -27.58
N HIS A 3 16.24 18.38 -26.96
CA HIS A 3 16.16 18.46 -25.50
C HIS A 3 15.23 17.35 -25.03
N LYS A 4 15.79 16.34 -24.38
CA LYS A 4 15.04 15.39 -23.56
C LYS A 4 14.60 16.17 -22.32
N LEU A 5 13.42 16.75 -22.36
CA LEU A 5 12.75 17.18 -21.14
C LEU A 5 12.37 15.91 -20.38
N LEU A 6 13.06 15.64 -19.28
CA LEU A 6 12.60 14.72 -18.26
C LEU A 6 11.23 15.20 -17.81
N ALA A 7 10.25 14.32 -17.89
CA ALA A 7 8.95 14.51 -17.25
C ALA A 7 9.18 14.50 -15.73
N MET A 8 9.37 15.66 -15.15
CA MET A 8 9.33 15.84 -13.71
C MET A 8 7.87 16.00 -13.32
N SER A 9 7.28 14.96 -12.75
CA SER A 9 6.07 15.11 -11.96
C SER A 9 6.38 16.06 -10.81
N VAL A 10 5.68 17.19 -10.72
CA VAL A 10 5.84 18.09 -9.58
C VAL A 10 5.15 17.41 -8.39
N LEU A 11 5.95 16.78 -7.56
CA LEU A 11 5.53 16.26 -6.28
C LEU A 11 5.59 17.42 -5.27
N ALA A 12 4.47 18.01 -4.93
CA ALA A 12 4.37 18.90 -3.78
C ALA A 12 3.90 18.07 -2.58
N ALA A 13 4.83 17.50 -1.83
CA ALA A 13 4.56 16.92 -0.53
C ALA A 13 4.76 17.99 0.53
N ILE A 14 3.68 18.39 1.19
CA ILE A 14 3.75 19.22 2.40
C ILE A 14 3.71 18.27 3.58
N SER A 15 4.88 17.85 4.05
CA SER A 15 4.97 17.12 5.30
C SER A 15 4.80 18.11 6.45
N THR A 16 3.68 18.07 7.13
CA THR A 16 3.53 18.71 8.43
C THR A 16 4.20 17.85 9.48
N GLN A 17 4.78 18.50 10.48
CA GLN A 17 5.61 17.84 11.49
C GLN A 17 4.86 16.74 12.22
N ALA A 18 5.52 15.60 12.41
CA ALA A 18 5.11 14.60 13.37
C ALA A 18 5.10 15.25 14.77
N GLN A 19 3.97 15.22 15.45
CA GLN A 19 3.87 15.67 16.85
C GLN A 19 3.90 14.44 17.74
N ALA A 20 5.01 14.26 18.41
CA ALA A 20 5.18 13.27 19.46
C ALA A 20 4.77 13.88 20.80
N PHE A 21 3.81 13.27 21.48
CA PHE A 21 3.49 13.56 22.85
C PHE A 21 4.09 12.48 23.75
N GLN A 22 5.07 12.86 24.54
CA GLN A 22 5.57 12.03 25.62
C GLN A 22 4.90 12.50 26.91
N PHE A 23 4.21 11.57 27.56
CA PHE A 23 3.54 11.88 28.83
C PHE A 23 4.55 11.81 29.97
N ASP A 24 4.50 12.78 30.87
CA ASP A 24 5.27 12.76 32.12
C ASP A 24 4.74 11.63 33.00
N THR A 25 5.53 10.60 33.17
CA THR A 25 5.20 9.40 33.95
C THR A 25 6.35 9.11 34.92
N SER A 26 6.18 8.14 35.82
CA SER A 26 7.29 7.68 36.67
C SER A 26 8.39 7.02 35.83
N ASP A 27 9.60 6.92 36.40
CA ASP A 27 10.79 6.36 35.76
C ASP A 27 10.58 4.93 35.18
N ASP A 28 9.59 4.21 35.70
CA ASP A 28 9.23 2.85 35.24
C ASP A 28 8.32 2.83 34.00
N TRP A 29 7.68 3.93 33.62
CA TRP A 29 6.71 3.97 32.54
C TRP A 29 7.11 4.97 31.46
N GLU A 30 6.98 4.56 30.21
CA GLU A 30 7.08 5.42 29.05
C GLU A 30 5.78 5.32 28.24
N ILE A 31 5.10 6.45 28.07
CA ILE A 31 3.87 6.55 27.29
C ILE A 31 4.09 7.58 26.20
N ARG A 32 3.92 7.16 24.94
CA ARG A 32 4.08 8.00 23.75
C ARG A 32 2.85 7.94 22.86
N TRP A 33 2.53 9.07 22.30
CA TRP A 33 1.48 9.16 21.28
C TRP A 33 1.98 10.02 20.13
N ASP A 34 2.23 9.37 19.01
CA ASP A 34 2.76 9.98 17.81
C ASP A 34 1.70 10.07 16.73
N ASN A 35 1.60 11.24 16.09
CA ASN A 35 0.67 11.47 15.01
C ASN A 35 1.42 12.06 13.82
N THR A 36 1.25 11.44 12.65
CA THR A 36 1.80 11.92 11.39
C THR A 36 0.66 12.25 10.44
N VAL A 37 0.66 13.46 9.92
CA VAL A 37 -0.30 13.91 8.90
C VAL A 37 0.46 14.22 7.63
N LYS A 38 0.03 13.66 6.50
CA LYS A 38 0.61 13.89 5.17
C LYS A 38 -0.46 14.40 4.22
N ALA A 39 -0.13 15.41 3.44
CA ALA A 39 -0.97 15.90 2.35
C ALA A 39 -0.20 15.79 1.04
N ASN A 40 -0.79 15.17 0.04
CA ASN A 40 -0.17 14.92 -1.26
C ASN A 40 -1.08 15.41 -2.38
N ILE A 41 -0.50 16.06 -3.36
CA ILE A 41 -1.16 16.43 -4.61
C ILE A 41 -0.32 15.91 -5.75
N MET A 42 -0.92 15.12 -6.63
CA MET A 42 -0.26 14.57 -7.80
C MET A 42 -1.00 14.97 -9.07
N SER A 43 -0.24 15.32 -10.09
CA SER A 43 -0.78 15.75 -11.37
C SER A 43 0.02 15.17 -12.53
N ARG A 44 -0.67 14.79 -13.57
CA ARG A 44 -0.08 14.38 -14.84
C ARG A 44 0.41 15.60 -15.61
N VAL A 45 1.70 15.69 -15.78
CA VAL A 45 2.34 16.84 -16.47
C VAL A 45 2.31 16.67 -17.99
N GLU A 46 2.53 15.46 -18.47
CA GLU A 46 2.61 15.17 -19.91
C GLU A 46 1.23 14.71 -20.44
N LYS A 47 0.93 15.15 -21.66
CA LYS A 47 -0.28 14.66 -22.34
C LYS A 47 -0.18 13.16 -22.57
N GLN A 48 -1.29 12.52 -22.40
CA GLN A 48 -1.53 11.14 -22.79
C GLN A 48 -1.15 10.92 -24.26
N ARG A 49 -0.38 9.89 -24.53
CA ARG A 49 0.03 9.55 -25.89
C ARG A 49 -0.98 8.58 -26.49
N ARG A 50 -1.54 8.97 -27.66
CA ARG A 50 -2.53 8.16 -28.37
C ARG A 50 -2.04 6.78 -28.74
N ASP A 51 -0.78 6.66 -29.14
CA ASP A 51 -0.16 5.40 -29.52
C ASP A 51 0.00 4.42 -28.34
N VAL A 52 -0.10 4.90 -27.12
CA VAL A 52 -0.05 4.06 -25.92
C VAL A 52 -1.44 3.56 -25.56
N TYR A 53 -2.44 4.43 -25.44
CA TYR A 53 -3.78 4.02 -25.03
C TYR A 53 -4.69 3.58 -26.18
N GLU A 54 -4.44 4.01 -27.42
CA GLU A 54 -5.14 3.56 -28.61
C GLU A 54 -4.41 2.39 -29.30
N GLY A 55 -3.14 2.19 -29.03
CA GLY A 55 -2.32 1.16 -29.67
C GLY A 55 -2.84 -0.25 -29.50
N GLY A 56 -3.59 -0.47 -28.45
CA GLY A 56 -4.30 -1.70 -28.25
C GLY A 56 -5.67 -1.78 -28.94
N ARG A 57 -6.27 -0.63 -29.27
CA ARG A 57 -7.61 -0.57 -29.84
C ARG A 57 -7.65 -0.50 -31.37
N GLY A 58 -6.64 0.07 -31.96
CA GLY A 58 -6.78 0.62 -33.29
C GLY A 58 -6.87 -0.39 -34.39
N ASN A 59 -6.27 -1.53 -34.33
CA ASN A 59 -6.29 -2.57 -35.31
C ASN A 59 -5.75 -3.91 -34.81
N SER A 60 -5.54 -3.96 -33.50
CA SER A 60 -4.89 -5.14 -32.94
C SER A 60 -5.94 -6.12 -32.46
N THR A 61 -6.02 -7.20 -33.13
CA THR A 61 -6.61 -8.43 -32.62
C THR A 61 -5.71 -9.11 -31.59
N THR A 62 -4.73 -8.39 -31.06
CA THR A 62 -3.81 -8.91 -30.04
C THR A 62 -4.36 -8.65 -28.65
N ALA A 63 -4.23 -9.65 -27.81
CA ALA A 63 -4.70 -9.63 -26.43
C ALA A 63 -4.19 -8.43 -25.60
N ALA A 64 -3.04 -7.89 -25.93
CA ALA A 64 -2.45 -6.75 -25.26
C ALA A 64 -3.28 -5.44 -25.39
N GLY A 65 -4.09 -5.34 -26.44
CA GLY A 65 -4.94 -4.18 -26.64
C GLY A 65 -6.29 -4.23 -25.98
N LEU A 66 -6.57 -5.32 -25.33
CA LEU A 66 -7.86 -5.57 -24.70
C LEU A 66 -7.76 -5.53 -23.16
N ALA A 67 -6.55 -5.36 -22.66
CA ALA A 67 -6.23 -5.53 -21.25
C ALA A 67 -6.04 -4.22 -20.48
N ASP A 68 -6.43 -3.08 -21.04
CA ASP A 68 -6.28 -1.80 -20.36
C ASP A 68 -7.58 -1.01 -20.38
N ASP A 69 -8.27 -1.06 -19.31
CA ASP A 69 -9.61 -0.50 -19.17
C ASP A 69 -9.65 1.00 -18.86
N ALA A 70 -8.67 1.60 -18.38
CA ALA A 70 -8.70 3.03 -18.10
C ALA A 70 -7.41 3.60 -17.50
N THR A 71 -6.53 2.76 -17.05
CA THR A 71 -5.34 3.18 -16.32
C THR A 71 -4.55 4.26 -17.03
N LEU A 72 -4.40 4.12 -18.35
CA LEU A 72 -3.69 5.08 -19.18
C LEU A 72 -4.60 6.21 -19.69
N SER A 73 -5.88 6.15 -19.44
CA SER A 73 -6.86 7.10 -19.97
C SER A 73 -7.09 8.33 -19.10
N VAL A 74 -6.47 8.40 -17.93
CA VAL A 74 -6.47 9.61 -17.09
C VAL A 74 -5.84 10.76 -17.88
N ASP A 75 -6.66 11.67 -18.35
CA ASP A 75 -6.25 12.76 -19.22
C ASP A 75 -5.82 14.01 -18.41
N ARG A 76 -5.55 15.12 -19.12
CA ARG A 76 -5.22 16.40 -18.51
C ARG A 76 -6.44 17.32 -18.35
N SER A 77 -7.65 16.84 -18.56
CA SER A 77 -8.83 17.57 -18.13
C SER A 77 -8.69 17.84 -16.61
N ASN A 78 -9.23 18.85 -16.12
CA ASN A 78 -9.09 19.22 -14.71
C ASN A 78 -7.64 19.26 -14.19
N LEU A 79 -6.72 19.89 -14.95
CA LEU A 79 -5.28 20.03 -14.61
C LEU A 79 -4.51 18.70 -14.54
N GLY A 80 -5.08 17.59 -14.97
CA GLY A 80 -4.47 16.28 -14.90
C GLY A 80 -4.26 15.77 -13.46
N ILE A 81 -5.07 16.21 -12.53
CA ILE A 81 -5.01 15.78 -11.13
C ILE A 81 -5.32 14.28 -11.07
N ILE A 82 -4.44 13.53 -10.43
CA ILE A 82 -4.55 12.08 -10.23
C ILE A 82 -4.68 11.71 -8.75
N SER A 83 -4.33 12.61 -7.84
CA SER A 83 -4.50 12.42 -6.40
C SER A 83 -4.49 13.76 -5.66
N THR A 84 -5.35 13.89 -4.66
CA THR A 84 -5.41 14.99 -3.69
C THR A 84 -5.65 14.41 -2.31
N ARG A 85 -4.62 13.76 -1.78
CA ARG A 85 -4.73 12.82 -0.68
C ARG A 85 -4.25 13.41 0.64
N LEU A 86 -5.02 13.13 1.69
CA LEU A 86 -4.66 13.35 3.09
C LEU A 86 -4.56 12.00 3.78
N ASP A 87 -3.42 11.74 4.41
CA ASP A 87 -3.18 10.55 5.23
C ASP A 87 -2.90 10.94 6.67
N VAL A 88 -3.41 10.16 7.59
CA VAL A 88 -3.15 10.29 9.04
C VAL A 88 -2.67 8.94 9.55
N LEU A 89 -1.55 8.93 10.23
CA LEU A 89 -1.04 7.78 10.99
C LEU A 89 -0.99 8.17 12.47
N SER A 90 -1.58 7.35 13.33
CA SER A 90 -1.55 7.53 14.78
C SER A 90 -0.96 6.29 15.43
N GLU A 91 0.03 6.47 16.31
CA GLU A 91 0.76 5.40 16.99
C GLU A 91 0.76 5.67 18.49
N PHE A 92 0.31 4.72 19.29
CA PHE A 92 0.27 4.82 20.73
C PHE A 92 1.05 3.68 21.37
N ASP A 93 2.04 4.01 22.17
CA ASP A 93 2.94 3.10 22.86
C ASP A 93 2.83 3.25 24.35
N VAL A 94 2.79 2.13 25.06
CA VAL A 94 2.95 2.08 26.52
C VAL A 94 4.02 1.04 26.84
N ILE A 95 5.07 1.47 27.54
CA ILE A 95 6.22 0.63 27.88
C ILE A 95 6.43 0.70 29.40
N TRP A 96 6.58 -0.45 30.03
CA TRP A 96 6.86 -0.59 31.45
C TRP A 96 8.22 -1.25 31.66
N LYS A 97 9.09 -0.55 32.42
CA LYS A 97 10.45 -0.96 32.75
C LYS A 97 11.33 -1.33 31.55
N ASN A 98 11.03 -0.78 30.37
CA ASN A 98 11.67 -1.08 29.10
C ASN A 98 11.54 -2.54 28.62
N ASP A 99 10.85 -3.39 29.37
CA ASP A 99 10.77 -4.82 29.08
C ASP A 99 9.38 -5.26 28.63
N PHE A 100 8.33 -4.61 29.09
CA PHE A 100 6.94 -4.98 28.79
C PHE A 100 6.19 -3.81 28.22
N GLY A 101 5.24 -4.10 27.36
CA GLY A 101 4.41 -3.02 26.82
C GLY A 101 3.42 -3.47 25.78
N PHE A 102 2.76 -2.47 25.22
CA PHE A 102 1.90 -2.67 24.05
C PHE A 102 2.00 -1.49 23.10
N ARG A 103 1.71 -1.76 21.84
CA ARG A 103 1.53 -0.76 20.80
C ARG A 103 0.17 -0.97 20.13
N ILE A 104 -0.50 0.14 19.85
CA ILE A 104 -1.61 0.21 18.91
C ILE A 104 -1.36 1.34 17.93
N SER A 105 -1.54 1.07 16.64
CA SER A 105 -1.45 2.08 15.61
C SER A 105 -2.55 1.90 14.57
N GLY A 106 -2.88 2.98 13.88
CA GLY A 106 -3.86 2.96 12.82
C GLY A 106 -3.63 4.08 11.82
N SER A 107 -4.05 3.86 10.60
CA SER A 107 -4.03 4.86 9.55
C SER A 107 -5.43 5.13 9.02
N ALA A 108 -5.64 6.37 8.55
CA ALA A 108 -6.85 6.76 7.83
C ALA A 108 -6.44 7.65 6.66
N TRP A 109 -7.25 7.63 5.60
CA TRP A 109 -6.97 8.41 4.39
C TRP A 109 -8.24 8.95 3.75
N TYR A 110 -8.05 10.01 2.99
CA TYR A 110 -9.06 10.62 2.16
C TYR A 110 -8.41 11.19 0.90
N ASP A 111 -8.86 10.79 -0.28
CA ASP A 111 -8.39 11.32 -1.56
C ASP A 111 -9.58 11.72 -2.43
N HIS A 112 -9.80 13.03 -2.54
CA HIS A 112 -10.93 13.57 -3.28
C HIS A 112 -10.91 13.23 -4.78
N ALA A 113 -9.75 12.94 -5.35
CA ALA A 113 -9.65 12.60 -6.77
C ALA A 113 -10.23 11.22 -7.12
N TYR A 114 -10.51 10.40 -6.10
CA TYR A 114 -11.07 9.05 -6.27
C TYR A 114 -12.52 8.95 -5.79
N LYS A 115 -13.22 10.08 -5.72
CA LYS A 115 -14.63 10.04 -5.45
C LYS A 115 -15.39 9.37 -6.60
N ASP A 116 -16.37 8.56 -6.27
CA ASP A 116 -17.28 7.95 -7.23
C ASP A 116 -17.82 9.00 -8.23
N SER A 117 -18.03 8.60 -9.49
CA SER A 117 -18.45 9.47 -10.60
C SER A 117 -17.50 10.62 -10.97
N ASP A 118 -16.31 10.69 -10.41
CA ASP A 118 -15.33 11.72 -10.72
C ASP A 118 -14.10 11.17 -11.50
N HIS A 119 -14.21 9.96 -12.06
CA HIS A 119 -13.14 9.39 -12.87
C HIS A 119 -12.81 10.33 -14.05
N PRO A 120 -11.54 10.73 -14.21
CA PRO A 120 -11.14 11.75 -15.18
C PRO A 120 -11.19 11.30 -16.64
N SER A 121 -11.69 10.11 -16.93
CA SER A 121 -11.83 9.59 -18.26
C SER A 121 -13.23 9.06 -18.53
N ASP A 122 -13.81 9.52 -19.62
CA ASP A 122 -15.03 8.98 -20.22
C ASP A 122 -14.75 7.86 -21.25
N ARG A 123 -13.49 7.51 -21.39
CA ARG A 123 -13.01 6.55 -22.41
C ARG A 123 -12.94 5.11 -21.93
N LEU A 124 -13.60 4.80 -20.85
CA LEU A 124 -13.90 3.42 -20.49
C LEU A 124 -14.76 2.80 -21.57
N ASP A 125 -14.20 2.72 -22.71
CA ASP A 125 -14.92 2.24 -23.80
C ASP A 125 -14.54 0.80 -24.05
N THR A 126 -15.32 0.13 -23.66
CA THR A 126 -15.52 -1.04 -23.80
C THR A 126 -15.67 -1.81 -24.96
N TRP A 127 -14.75 -2.61 -25.04
CA TRP A 127 -14.71 -3.60 -26.01
C TRP A 127 -15.91 -4.53 -25.95
N ALA A 128 -16.35 -4.88 -24.81
CA ALA A 128 -17.58 -5.65 -24.68
C ALA A 128 -18.25 -5.36 -23.33
N THR A 129 -17.48 -5.32 -22.28
CA THR A 129 -17.96 -5.12 -20.91
C THR A 129 -16.80 -4.54 -20.12
N PRO A 130 -16.84 -3.26 -19.78
CA PRO A 130 -15.82 -2.68 -18.93
C PRO A 130 -15.91 -3.28 -17.53
N SER A 131 -14.78 -3.46 -16.89
CA SER A 131 -14.71 -3.83 -15.49
C SER A 131 -15.30 -2.72 -14.61
N VAL A 132 -15.21 -1.47 -15.07
CA VAL A 132 -15.70 -0.27 -14.39
C VAL A 132 -16.58 0.52 -15.37
N LYS A 133 -17.58 1.24 -14.88
CA LYS A 133 -18.42 2.08 -15.72
C LYS A 133 -17.71 3.36 -16.17
N PRO A 134 -18.05 3.91 -17.34
CA PRO A 134 -17.50 5.18 -17.79
C PRO A 134 -17.74 6.31 -16.79
N GLY A 135 -16.66 7.02 -16.41
CA GLY A 135 -16.73 8.14 -15.49
C GLY A 135 -16.86 7.79 -14.01
N GLU A 136 -16.79 6.49 -13.67
CA GLU A 136 -16.87 6.02 -12.29
C GLU A 136 -15.61 5.24 -11.92
N TYR A 137 -15.29 5.19 -10.63
CA TYR A 137 -14.33 4.23 -10.06
C TYR A 137 -15.08 2.98 -9.62
N GLY A 138 -14.40 1.84 -9.54
CA GLY A 138 -14.96 0.63 -8.95
C GLY A 138 -14.95 0.68 -7.42
N ASP A 139 -15.75 -0.18 -6.79
CA ASP A 139 -15.93 -0.20 -5.34
C ASP A 139 -14.60 -0.42 -4.60
N ALA A 140 -13.74 -1.32 -5.07
CA ALA A 140 -12.45 -1.57 -4.45
C ALA A 140 -11.47 -0.42 -4.64
N ALA A 141 -11.51 0.27 -5.79
CA ALA A 141 -10.73 1.48 -6.01
C ALA A 141 -11.17 2.60 -5.06
N GLU A 142 -12.46 2.75 -4.84
CA GLU A 142 -13.01 3.73 -3.91
C GLU A 142 -12.60 3.42 -2.47
N ASP A 143 -12.74 2.19 -2.02
CA ASP A 143 -12.36 1.74 -0.67
C ASP A 143 -10.87 1.92 -0.38
N LEU A 144 -10.00 1.68 -1.35
CA LEU A 144 -8.55 1.81 -1.16
C LEU A 144 -8.03 3.24 -1.31
N HIS A 145 -8.67 4.05 -2.15
CA HIS A 145 -8.15 5.37 -2.50
C HIS A 145 -8.97 6.50 -1.91
N TYR A 146 -10.31 6.49 -2.06
CA TYR A 146 -11.15 7.64 -1.73
C TYR A 146 -11.20 7.91 -0.24
N PHE A 147 -11.68 6.97 0.55
CA PHE A 147 -11.80 7.12 2.00
C PHE A 147 -11.68 5.77 2.68
N GLY A 148 -10.83 5.69 3.69
CA GLY A 148 -10.68 4.46 4.44
C GLY A 148 -9.87 4.64 5.71
N GLY A 149 -9.77 3.54 6.45
CA GLY A 149 -8.95 3.46 7.65
C GLY A 149 -8.72 2.02 8.06
N GLU A 150 -7.58 1.78 8.68
CA GLU A 150 -7.19 0.45 9.11
C GLU A 150 -6.39 0.49 10.41
N ILE A 151 -6.53 -0.57 11.19
CA ILE A 151 -5.63 -0.83 12.33
C ILE A 151 -4.39 -1.51 11.79
N LEU A 152 -3.23 -0.92 12.05
CA LEU A 152 -1.92 -1.46 11.70
C LEU A 152 -1.40 -2.34 12.85
N ASP A 153 -0.48 -1.84 13.64
CA ASP A 153 0.01 -2.58 14.79
C ASP A 153 -1.02 -2.65 15.91
N ALA A 154 -1.15 -3.81 16.53
CA ALA A 154 -1.93 -4.01 17.75
C ALA A 154 -1.37 -5.24 18.47
N PHE A 155 -0.36 -5.05 19.30
CA PHE A 155 0.36 -6.14 19.95
C PHE A 155 0.82 -5.80 21.36
N VAL A 156 1.04 -6.84 22.14
CA VAL A 156 1.74 -6.79 23.42
C VAL A 156 3.13 -7.42 23.27
N PHE A 157 4.07 -6.99 24.07
CA PHE A 157 5.41 -7.59 24.09
C PHE A 157 5.95 -7.71 25.51
N GLY A 158 6.88 -8.65 25.68
CA GLY A 158 7.62 -8.82 26.92
C GLY A 158 8.98 -9.39 26.67
N ASN A 159 9.98 -8.94 27.46
CA ASN A 159 11.33 -9.44 27.49
C ASN A 159 11.65 -9.99 28.86
N TRP A 160 12.20 -11.17 28.91
CA TRP A 160 12.64 -11.84 30.14
C TRP A 160 14.11 -12.17 30.04
N PHE A 161 14.83 -11.91 31.14
CA PHE A 161 16.25 -12.24 31.27
C PHE A 161 16.40 -13.37 32.30
N ILE A 162 17.00 -14.48 31.90
CA ILE A 162 17.16 -15.67 32.71
C ILE A 162 18.66 -16.09 32.68
N GLY A 163 19.44 -15.63 33.67
CA GLY A 163 20.89 -15.75 33.64
C GLY A 163 21.47 -14.98 32.44
N ASP A 164 22.28 -15.68 31.63
CA ASP A 164 22.92 -15.13 30.43
C ASP A 164 22.01 -15.23 29.18
N THR A 165 20.77 -15.69 29.32
CA THR A 165 19.82 -15.85 28.22
C THR A 165 18.76 -14.78 28.25
N SER A 166 18.23 -14.43 27.08
CA SER A 166 17.09 -13.53 26.97
C SER A 166 16.00 -14.10 26.08
N LEU A 167 14.74 -13.90 26.48
CA LEU A 167 13.56 -14.30 25.73
C LEU A 167 12.68 -13.09 25.49
N GLY A 168 12.56 -12.67 24.23
CA GLY A 168 11.58 -11.71 23.77
C GLY A 168 10.36 -12.40 23.17
N VAL A 169 9.17 -11.98 23.54
CA VAL A 169 7.92 -12.49 22.98
C VAL A 169 7.06 -11.31 22.53
N ARG A 170 6.41 -11.43 21.36
CA ARG A 170 5.45 -10.47 20.86
C ARG A 170 4.20 -11.21 20.38
N ALA A 171 3.00 -10.75 20.79
CA ALA A 171 1.73 -11.36 20.44
C ALA A 171 0.73 -10.31 19.98
N GLY A 172 0.06 -10.53 18.87
CA GLY A 172 -0.89 -9.64 18.23
C GLY A 172 -0.52 -9.28 16.79
N ARG A 173 -1.14 -8.23 16.27
CA ARG A 173 -0.85 -7.74 14.89
C ARG A 173 0.46 -6.98 14.91
N HIS A 174 1.47 -7.52 14.25
CA HIS A 174 2.78 -6.86 14.10
C HIS A 174 3.50 -7.36 12.84
N THR A 175 4.48 -6.58 12.40
CA THR A 175 5.32 -6.92 11.27
C THR A 175 6.60 -7.60 11.74
N ILE A 176 7.07 -8.61 11.01
CA ILE A 176 8.36 -9.27 11.20
C ILE A 176 9.17 -9.06 9.93
N TYR A 177 10.43 -8.64 10.08
CA TYR A 177 11.39 -8.52 8.99
C TYR A 177 12.47 -9.58 9.16
N TRP A 178 12.39 -10.66 8.40
CA TRP A 178 13.40 -11.72 8.42
C TRP A 178 14.24 -11.70 7.17
N GLY A 179 15.51 -11.36 7.36
CA GLY A 179 16.55 -11.46 6.35
C GLY A 179 16.37 -10.52 5.15
N ASN A 180 17.30 -10.61 4.24
CA ASN A 180 17.22 -9.98 2.94
C ASN A 180 16.79 -11.02 1.91
N SER A 181 15.65 -10.80 1.24
CA SER A 181 15.30 -11.63 0.09
C SER A 181 16.17 -11.22 -1.08
N LEU A 182 17.06 -12.12 -1.51
CA LEU A 182 17.91 -11.93 -2.68
C LEU A 182 17.15 -12.06 -4.01
N LEU A 183 15.93 -12.61 -3.96
CA LEU A 183 15.12 -12.86 -5.15
C LEU A 183 13.84 -12.06 -5.04
N ALA A 184 13.52 -11.28 -6.06
CA ALA A 184 12.29 -10.51 -6.16
C ALA A 184 11.02 -11.38 -5.97
N THR A 185 11.06 -12.62 -6.40
CA THR A 185 10.01 -13.61 -6.18
C THR A 185 9.84 -13.99 -4.71
N GLY A 186 10.88 -13.97 -3.93
CA GLY A 186 10.82 -14.22 -2.49
C GLY A 186 10.14 -13.10 -1.72
N ALA A 187 10.23 -11.85 -2.17
CA ALA A 187 9.53 -10.73 -1.58
C ALA A 187 8.02 -10.73 -1.87
N ILE A 188 7.62 -11.27 -3.02
CA ILE A 188 6.22 -11.25 -3.48
C ILE A 188 5.49 -12.56 -3.18
N ALA A 189 6.15 -13.70 -3.30
CA ALA A 189 5.49 -15.01 -3.23
C ALA A 189 6.12 -15.98 -2.22
N GLY A 190 7.15 -15.57 -1.50
CA GLY A 190 7.86 -16.43 -0.56
C GLY A 190 7.48 -16.22 0.90
N VAL A 191 8.26 -16.84 1.77
CA VAL A 191 8.11 -16.71 3.23
C VAL A 191 8.15 -15.25 3.69
N GLY A 192 8.97 -14.41 3.05
CA GLY A 192 9.04 -12.97 3.33
C GLY A 192 7.71 -12.25 3.08
N GLY A 193 7.04 -12.56 1.99
CA GLY A 193 5.73 -11.98 1.70
C GLY A 193 4.63 -12.42 2.66
N ALA A 194 4.67 -13.67 3.11
CA ALA A 194 3.73 -14.16 4.11
C ALA A 194 3.93 -13.52 5.50
N MET A 195 5.17 -13.12 5.81
CA MET A 195 5.48 -12.45 7.08
C MET A 195 5.02 -10.99 7.12
N ALA A 196 5.09 -10.30 6.01
CA ALA A 196 4.78 -8.88 5.89
C ALA A 196 4.20 -8.55 4.50
N PRO A 197 2.89 -8.76 4.30
CA PRO A 197 2.23 -8.33 3.07
C PRO A 197 2.43 -6.85 2.81
N VAL A 198 2.66 -6.47 1.56
CA VAL A 198 3.00 -5.10 1.17
C VAL A 198 1.81 -4.40 0.55
N ASP A 199 1.58 -3.16 0.93
CA ASP A 199 0.67 -2.24 0.27
C ASP A 199 1.41 -1.52 -0.87
N PHE A 200 1.39 -2.13 -2.06
CA PHE A 200 1.96 -1.53 -3.26
C PHE A 200 1.13 -0.36 -3.77
N MET A 201 -0.17 -0.34 -3.47
CA MET A 201 -1.01 0.81 -3.80
C MET A 201 -0.46 2.07 -3.12
N LYS A 202 -0.27 2.01 -1.81
CA LYS A 202 0.30 3.12 -1.03
C LYS A 202 1.73 3.45 -1.44
N ALA A 203 2.56 2.42 -1.71
CA ALA A 203 3.96 2.62 -2.13
C ALA A 203 4.09 3.39 -3.45
N LEU A 204 3.18 3.19 -4.38
CA LEU A 204 3.19 3.84 -5.70
C LEU A 204 2.44 5.19 -5.71
N SER A 205 1.34 5.28 -4.98
CA SER A 205 0.41 6.41 -5.05
C SER A 205 0.57 7.43 -3.93
N VAL A 206 1.31 7.11 -2.84
CA VAL A 206 1.47 8.01 -1.70
C VAL A 206 2.94 8.34 -1.46
N PRO A 207 3.44 9.45 -2.01
CA PRO A 207 4.82 9.88 -1.80
C PRO A 207 5.16 10.11 -0.34
N GLY A 208 6.36 9.69 0.06
CA GLY A 208 6.83 9.83 1.44
C GLY A 208 6.24 8.82 2.41
N SER A 209 5.65 7.71 1.91
CA SER A 209 5.25 6.59 2.76
C SER A 209 6.46 5.89 3.36
N GLU A 210 6.38 5.59 4.64
CA GLU A 210 7.41 4.88 5.38
C GLU A 210 7.17 3.37 5.39
N ALA A 211 8.22 2.57 5.63
CA ALA A 211 8.11 1.10 5.65
C ALA A 211 7.02 0.60 6.61
N LYS A 212 6.86 1.25 7.77
CA LYS A 212 5.82 0.92 8.76
C LYS A 212 4.39 1.12 8.27
N GLU A 213 4.20 1.91 7.21
CA GLU A 213 2.91 2.16 6.57
C GLU A 213 2.66 1.25 5.37
N LEU A 214 3.74 0.72 4.78
CA LEU A 214 3.68 -0.13 3.60
C LEU A 214 3.55 -1.62 3.93
N PHE A 215 4.16 -2.05 5.03
CA PHE A 215 4.08 -3.43 5.45
C PHE A 215 2.89 -3.63 6.37
N ARG A 216 1.94 -4.43 5.90
CA ARG A 216 0.69 -4.69 6.63
C ARG A 216 0.90 -5.70 7.75
N PRO A 217 0.68 -5.31 9.02
CA PRO A 217 0.81 -6.25 10.13
C PRO A 217 -0.25 -7.34 10.05
N THR A 218 0.10 -8.54 10.48
CA THR A 218 -0.83 -9.66 10.63
C THR A 218 -0.75 -10.24 12.04
N ALA A 219 -1.85 -10.82 12.52
CA ALA A 219 -1.91 -11.40 13.86
C ALA A 219 -1.00 -12.63 13.95
N LYS A 220 -0.03 -12.58 14.85
CA LYS A 220 0.98 -13.63 15.05
C LYS A 220 1.54 -13.63 16.46
N LEU A 221 2.13 -14.75 16.82
CA LEU A 221 3.03 -14.89 17.96
C LEU A 221 4.45 -15.00 17.43
N SER A 222 5.34 -14.17 17.92
CA SER A 222 6.77 -14.24 17.56
C SER A 222 7.64 -14.26 18.79
N THR A 223 8.78 -14.95 18.69
CA THR A 223 9.75 -15.10 19.75
C THR A 223 11.17 -14.91 19.23
N VAL A 224 11.99 -14.28 20.05
CA VAL A 224 13.43 -14.16 19.86
C VAL A 224 14.07 -14.68 21.12
N PHE A 225 14.80 -15.80 21.01
CA PHE A 225 15.46 -16.43 22.15
C PHE A 225 16.97 -16.44 21.94
N GLN A 226 17.66 -15.60 22.71
CA GLN A 226 19.10 -15.58 22.74
C GLN A 226 19.59 -16.67 23.71
N VAL A 227 20.07 -17.77 23.14
CA VAL A 227 20.53 -18.95 23.90
C VAL A 227 21.91 -18.75 24.45
N THR A 228 22.79 -18.11 23.66
CA THR A 228 24.17 -17.76 24.04
C THR A 228 24.52 -16.44 23.35
N ASP A 229 25.71 -15.89 23.68
CA ASP A 229 26.19 -14.66 23.01
C ASP A 229 26.27 -14.77 21.48
N ASN A 230 26.42 -15.98 20.96
CA ASN A 230 26.62 -16.25 19.53
C ASN A 230 25.45 -16.99 18.86
N LEU A 231 24.40 -17.35 19.61
CA LEU A 231 23.28 -18.12 19.08
C LEU A 231 21.93 -17.47 19.49
N THR A 232 21.20 -17.03 18.48
CA THR A 232 19.82 -16.53 18.62
C THR A 232 18.89 -17.38 17.79
N LEU A 233 17.80 -17.86 18.39
CA LEU A 233 16.73 -18.58 17.73
C LEU A 233 15.52 -17.64 17.57
N ASN A 234 14.97 -17.56 16.35
CA ASN A 234 13.77 -16.82 16.08
C ASN A 234 12.68 -17.77 15.61
N ALA A 235 11.47 -17.60 16.11
CA ALA A 235 10.32 -18.36 15.68
C ALA A 235 9.08 -17.47 15.61
N TYR A 236 8.15 -17.81 14.73
CA TYR A 236 6.84 -17.19 14.70
C TYR A 236 5.76 -18.17 14.22
N TYR A 237 4.53 -17.89 14.62
CA TYR A 237 3.33 -18.53 14.12
C TYR A 237 2.29 -17.49 13.76
N SER A 238 1.80 -17.50 12.53
CA SER A 238 0.80 -16.54 12.04
C SER A 238 -0.60 -17.15 12.14
N PHE A 239 -1.53 -16.41 12.72
CA PHE A 239 -2.94 -16.77 12.84
C PHE A 239 -3.80 -16.14 11.75
N GLU A 240 -3.25 -15.15 11.04
CA GLU A 240 -3.93 -14.34 10.05
C GLU A 240 -3.14 -14.34 8.75
N HIS A 241 -3.86 -14.33 7.63
CA HIS A 241 -3.31 -14.15 6.30
C HIS A 241 -3.90 -12.88 5.69
N GLU A 242 -3.04 -12.04 5.14
CA GLU A 242 -3.43 -10.85 4.41
C GLU A 242 -2.83 -10.88 3.01
N ARG A 243 -3.55 -10.28 2.05
CA ARG A 243 -3.08 -10.15 0.67
C ARG A 243 -2.20 -8.93 0.50
N TYR A 244 -1.39 -8.92 -0.55
CA TYR A 244 -0.82 -7.68 -1.07
C TYR A 244 -1.94 -6.77 -1.57
N ARG A 245 -1.77 -5.47 -1.43
CA ARG A 245 -2.61 -4.48 -2.09
C ARG A 245 -1.91 -3.96 -3.33
N LEU A 246 -2.55 -4.06 -4.47
CA LEU A 246 -2.14 -3.43 -5.70
C LEU A 246 -3.04 -2.24 -5.98
N PRO A 247 -2.59 -1.24 -6.76
CA PRO A 247 -3.50 -0.23 -7.27
C PRO A 247 -4.60 -0.89 -8.08
N GLU A 248 -5.84 -0.54 -7.78
CA GLU A 248 -7.01 -1.16 -8.39
C GLU A 248 -7.17 -0.80 -9.87
N THR A 249 -7.84 -1.66 -10.61
CA THR A 249 -8.20 -1.44 -12.01
C THR A 249 -8.92 -0.09 -12.17
N GLY A 250 -8.62 0.63 -13.25
CA GLY A 250 -9.13 1.96 -13.48
C GLY A 250 -8.39 3.09 -12.77
N THR A 251 -7.49 2.80 -11.83
CA THR A 251 -6.66 3.82 -11.16
C THR A 251 -5.39 4.13 -11.95
N TYR A 252 -4.80 5.31 -11.72
CA TYR A 252 -3.64 5.77 -12.48
C TYR A 252 -2.42 4.84 -12.40
N PHE A 253 -2.21 4.20 -11.28
CA PHE A 253 -1.06 3.32 -11.03
C PHE A 253 -1.36 1.83 -11.19
N SER A 254 -2.54 1.47 -11.67
CA SER A 254 -2.88 0.07 -11.91
C SER A 254 -1.85 -0.59 -12.84
N PRO A 255 -1.25 -1.71 -12.44
CA PRO A 255 -0.22 -2.36 -13.24
C PRO A 255 -0.77 -3.16 -14.42
N ALA A 256 -1.96 -3.68 -14.29
CA ALA A 256 -2.66 -4.46 -15.31
C ALA A 256 -4.07 -4.84 -14.86
N GLU A 257 -4.95 -5.02 -15.82
CA GLU A 257 -6.24 -5.68 -15.66
C GLU A 257 -6.08 -7.14 -15.19
N GLY A 258 -7.06 -7.64 -14.46
CA GLY A 258 -7.10 -9.04 -14.07
C GLY A 258 -6.31 -9.40 -12.80
N LEU A 259 -5.72 -8.43 -12.14
CA LEU A 259 -4.92 -8.64 -10.93
C LEU A 259 -5.55 -8.08 -9.65
N THR A 260 -6.68 -7.39 -9.74
CA THR A 260 -7.28 -6.65 -8.65
C THR A 260 -8.77 -6.96 -8.50
N GLU A 261 -9.39 -6.51 -7.41
CA GLU A 261 -10.76 -6.90 -7.04
C GLU A 261 -11.83 -6.28 -7.95
N ASP A 262 -11.60 -5.10 -8.50
CA ASP A 262 -12.52 -4.45 -9.44
C ASP A 262 -12.49 -5.06 -10.85
N THR A 263 -11.68 -6.07 -11.08
CA THR A 263 -11.63 -6.77 -12.36
C THR A 263 -12.72 -7.82 -12.47
N GLU A 264 -13.70 -7.57 -13.29
CA GLU A 264 -14.74 -8.56 -13.60
C GLU A 264 -14.37 -9.45 -14.78
N PHE A 265 -13.55 -8.91 -15.69
CA PHE A 265 -13.16 -9.59 -16.92
C PHE A 265 -11.67 -9.47 -17.16
N ALA A 266 -11.05 -10.59 -17.45
CA ALA A 266 -9.68 -10.64 -17.91
C ALA A 266 -9.64 -11.16 -19.35
N THR A 267 -8.83 -10.53 -20.19
CA THR A 267 -8.61 -10.98 -21.55
C THR A 267 -7.24 -11.62 -21.63
N PHE A 268 -7.22 -12.94 -21.61
CA PHE A 268 -6.01 -13.69 -21.89
C PHE A 268 -6.07 -14.28 -23.29
N ILE A 269 -5.23 -15.11 -23.65
CA ILE A 269 -4.99 -15.80 -24.90
C ILE A 269 -6.19 -15.80 -25.88
N GLY A 270 -6.00 -15.21 -27.07
CA GLY A 270 -6.98 -15.22 -28.14
C GLY A 270 -7.99 -14.06 -28.17
N GLY A 271 -7.86 -13.10 -27.28
CA GLY A 271 -8.66 -11.88 -27.34
C GLY A 271 -10.13 -12.03 -26.95
N GLN A 272 -10.50 -13.13 -26.32
CA GLN A 272 -11.85 -13.30 -25.80
C GLN A 272 -11.89 -12.97 -24.32
N PRO A 273 -12.77 -12.05 -23.87
CA PRO A 273 -12.96 -11.77 -22.46
C PRO A 273 -13.57 -12.98 -21.76
N PHE A 274 -13.15 -13.25 -20.55
CA PHE A 274 -13.81 -14.20 -19.66
C PHE A 274 -13.97 -13.58 -18.27
N ARG A 275 -15.02 -13.96 -17.60
CA ARG A 275 -15.28 -13.52 -16.22
C ARG A 275 -14.30 -14.20 -15.27
N VAL A 276 -13.69 -13.41 -14.38
CA VAL A 276 -12.73 -13.88 -13.36
C VAL A 276 -13.48 -14.29 -12.09
#